data_462c240ac1d4c61ae63c00ef95746bee
#
_entry.id   462c240ac1d4c61ae63c00ef95746bee
#
_cell.length_a   1.000
_cell.length_b   1.000
_cell.length_c   1.000
_cell.angle_alpha   90.00
_cell.angle_beta   90.00
_cell.angle_gamma   90.00
#
_symmetry.space_group_name_H-M   'P 1'
#
loop_
_entity.id
_entity.type
_entity.pdbx_description
1 polymer ?
#
loop_
_entity_poly.entity_id
_entity_poly.type
_entity_poly.pdbx_seq_one_letter_code
_entity_poly.pdbx_strand_id
1 'polypeptide(L)'
;MNFDNRLGKFMKNPFDTQERKEFRAQLKAFVDKEIKPYVNDWDEEGKIPWDLHQKAGALGVWGFGIDEKYGGLGEDDNFLRAIYNEEFAKCGAGGVGAAMGGRMISLEPIQRLCSTEIKDRVLKDIVTGKKGSSLGITEPGGGSDVANMKTTAKRDGNHFVINGSKTFITGAMTSDYFVVGARTGGEGLKGISLFFVEADRDGFSRVPLDKKMGWWCSDQATLYFDNVRVPAENMMGEEDKGFIQIMENFNIERMCMCASSLGMMKVCLEESIEWAKTRETFGKPLIQHQVIPVSYTHLT
;
A
#
# COMPACT_ATOMS: atom_id res chain seq x y z
N MET A 1 9.34 -28.75 6.56
CA MET A 1 9.97 -28.96 5.24
C MET A 1 10.08 -27.60 4.60
N ASN A 2 11.27 -27.08 4.34
CA ASN A 2 11.42 -25.73 3.79
C ASN A 2 11.15 -25.84 2.28
N PHE A 3 9.99 -25.37 1.81
CA PHE A 3 9.55 -25.46 0.40
C PHE A 3 10.49 -24.76 -0.57
N ASP A 4 11.11 -23.66 -0.17
CA ASP A 4 12.11 -22.94 -0.96
C ASP A 4 13.31 -23.81 -1.37
N ASN A 5 13.59 -24.89 -0.63
CA ASN A 5 14.73 -25.77 -0.88
C ASN A 5 14.50 -26.88 -1.92
N ARG A 6 13.26 -27.20 -2.31
CA ARG A 6 13.02 -28.26 -3.31
C ARG A 6 13.00 -27.74 -4.74
N LEU A 7 12.31 -26.65 -5.01
CA LEU A 7 12.30 -26.02 -6.33
C LEU A 7 13.63 -25.33 -6.66
N GLY A 8 14.25 -24.65 -5.67
CA GLY A 8 15.55 -23.99 -5.83
C GLY A 8 16.73 -24.92 -6.11
N LYS A 9 16.58 -26.24 -5.87
CA LYS A 9 17.61 -27.22 -6.28
C LYS A 9 17.58 -27.55 -7.78
N PHE A 10 16.44 -27.36 -8.43
CA PHE A 10 16.24 -27.79 -9.83
C PHE A 10 16.19 -26.63 -10.82
N MET A 11 15.85 -25.42 -10.39
CA MET A 11 15.82 -24.24 -11.26
C MET A 11 16.41 -23.04 -10.53
N LYS A 12 17.56 -22.53 -10.98
CA LYS A 12 18.05 -21.21 -10.54
C LYS A 12 17.08 -20.16 -11.09
N ASN A 13 16.42 -19.41 -10.21
CA ASN A 13 15.65 -18.25 -10.63
C ASN A 13 16.62 -17.17 -11.16
N PRO A 14 16.59 -16.83 -12.45
CA PRO A 14 17.52 -15.86 -13.03
C PRO A 14 17.34 -14.45 -12.47
N PHE A 15 16.19 -14.17 -11.87
CA PHE A 15 15.86 -12.87 -11.27
C PHE A 15 16.28 -12.75 -9.80
N ASP A 16 16.83 -13.82 -9.22
CA ASP A 16 17.21 -13.89 -7.80
C ASP A 16 18.68 -13.48 -7.62
N THR A 17 18.96 -12.17 -7.80
CA THR A 17 20.29 -11.59 -7.64
C THR A 17 20.74 -11.64 -6.17
N GLN A 18 22.04 -11.46 -5.91
CA GLN A 18 22.58 -11.45 -4.55
C GLN A 18 21.96 -10.31 -3.73
N GLU A 19 21.83 -9.13 -4.31
CA GLU A 19 21.20 -7.95 -3.71
C GLU A 19 19.75 -8.23 -3.30
N ARG A 20 18.95 -8.82 -4.19
CA ARG A 20 17.54 -9.16 -3.90
C ARG A 20 17.42 -10.20 -2.79
N LYS A 21 18.38 -11.16 -2.70
CA LYS A 21 18.44 -12.12 -1.58
C LYS A 21 18.76 -11.45 -0.26
N GLU A 22 19.72 -10.54 -0.26
CA GLU A 22 20.10 -9.77 0.93
C GLU A 22 18.94 -8.89 1.41
N PHE A 23 18.29 -8.19 0.48
CA PHE A 23 17.10 -7.39 0.79
C PHE A 23 15.96 -8.24 1.37
N ARG A 24 15.66 -9.39 0.76
CA ARG A 24 14.67 -10.35 1.31
C ARG A 24 15.03 -10.80 2.72
N ALA A 25 16.30 -11.12 2.98
CA ALA A 25 16.75 -11.53 4.31
C ALA A 25 16.60 -10.41 5.35
N GLN A 26 16.90 -9.16 4.99
CA GLN A 26 16.71 -7.99 5.85
C GLN A 26 15.22 -7.76 6.17
N LEU A 27 14.36 -7.83 5.16
CA LEU A 27 12.91 -7.68 5.35
C LEU A 27 12.33 -8.79 6.22
N LYS A 28 12.73 -10.02 5.96
CA LYS A 28 12.32 -11.17 6.79
C LYS A 28 12.70 -10.96 8.25
N ALA A 29 13.93 -10.57 8.52
CA ALA A 29 14.39 -10.31 9.88
C ALA A 29 13.63 -9.17 10.55
N PHE A 30 13.31 -8.12 9.79
CA PHE A 30 12.48 -7.01 10.27
C PHE A 30 11.05 -7.46 10.61
N VAL A 31 10.40 -8.20 9.71
CA VAL A 31 9.04 -8.71 9.91
C VAL A 31 8.99 -9.65 11.12
N ASP A 32 9.94 -10.58 11.22
CA ASP A 32 9.98 -11.54 12.32
C ASP A 32 10.21 -10.88 13.69
N LYS A 33 10.99 -9.78 13.75
CA LYS A 33 11.34 -9.09 14.99
C LYS A 33 10.37 -7.97 15.36
N GLU A 34 10.04 -7.09 14.42
CA GLU A 34 9.35 -5.83 14.69
C GLU A 34 7.85 -5.90 14.42
N ILE A 35 7.34 -6.96 13.76
CA ILE A 35 5.93 -7.05 13.37
C ILE A 35 5.24 -8.27 13.98
N LYS A 36 5.68 -9.49 13.63
CA LYS A 36 5.00 -10.74 14.01
C LYS A 36 4.65 -10.87 15.50
N PRO A 37 5.52 -10.48 16.45
CA PRO A 37 5.19 -10.61 17.87
C PRO A 37 4.02 -9.74 18.33
N TYR A 38 3.64 -8.71 17.56
CA TYR A 38 2.71 -7.67 17.96
C TYR A 38 1.44 -7.60 17.11
N VAL A 39 1.31 -8.39 16.06
CA VAL A 39 0.22 -8.27 15.08
C VAL A 39 -1.16 -8.43 15.69
N ASN A 40 -1.34 -9.34 16.63
CA ASN A 40 -2.63 -9.56 17.29
C ASN A 40 -3.03 -8.37 18.15
N ASP A 41 -2.08 -7.85 18.95
CA ASP A 41 -2.33 -6.68 19.80
C ASP A 41 -2.70 -5.46 18.96
N TRP A 42 -1.97 -5.22 17.86
CA TRP A 42 -2.26 -4.11 16.96
C TRP A 42 -3.61 -4.24 16.24
N ASP A 43 -3.98 -5.46 15.84
CA ASP A 43 -5.28 -5.68 15.19
C ASP A 43 -6.42 -5.48 16.20
N GLU A 44 -6.29 -5.94 17.44
CA GLU A 44 -7.25 -5.68 18.52
C GLU A 44 -7.33 -4.19 18.90
N GLU A 45 -6.20 -3.48 18.94
CA GLU A 45 -6.15 -2.03 19.17
C GLU A 45 -6.68 -1.20 18.00
N GLY A 46 -6.78 -1.79 16.80
CA GLY A 46 -7.22 -1.12 15.57
C GLY A 46 -6.19 -0.15 14.98
N LYS A 47 -4.91 -0.28 15.32
CA LYS A 47 -3.84 0.61 14.82
C LYS A 47 -2.46 -0.05 14.90
N ILE A 48 -1.54 0.38 14.04
CA ILE A 48 -0.11 0.10 14.16
C ILE A 48 0.63 1.31 14.75
N PRO A 49 1.73 1.11 15.49
CA PRO A 49 2.50 2.21 16.05
C PRO A 49 3.22 3.00 14.96
N TRP A 50 3.26 4.34 15.10
CA TRP A 50 3.85 5.20 14.05
C TRP A 50 5.36 4.98 13.85
N ASP A 51 6.10 4.62 14.90
CA ASP A 51 7.54 4.35 14.82
C ASP A 51 7.87 3.17 13.90
N LEU A 52 6.93 2.25 13.67
CA LEU A 52 7.08 1.16 12.69
C LEU A 52 7.30 1.73 11.28
N HIS A 53 6.60 2.82 10.92
CA HIS A 53 6.81 3.49 9.64
C HIS A 53 8.22 4.08 9.52
N GLN A 54 8.74 4.66 10.60
CA GLN A 54 10.10 5.22 10.61
C GLN A 54 11.16 4.12 10.52
N LYS A 55 10.97 3.02 11.27
CA LYS A 55 11.85 1.83 11.19
C LYS A 55 11.86 1.24 9.78
N ALA A 56 10.71 1.14 9.13
CA ALA A 56 10.61 0.67 7.75
C ALA A 56 11.25 1.66 6.76
N GLY A 57 11.07 2.97 6.96
CA GLY A 57 11.76 4.01 6.19
C GLY A 57 13.28 3.90 6.26
N ALA A 58 13.82 3.60 7.45
CA ALA A 58 15.26 3.37 7.64
C ALA A 58 15.80 2.15 6.88
N LEU A 59 14.94 1.18 6.53
CA LEU A 59 15.29 0.05 5.64
C LEU A 59 15.18 0.40 4.15
N GLY A 60 14.78 1.63 3.81
CA GLY A 60 14.62 2.08 2.43
C GLY A 60 13.34 1.58 1.73
N VAL A 61 12.39 0.95 2.44
CA VAL A 61 11.20 0.35 1.81
C VAL A 61 10.24 1.35 1.17
N TRP A 62 10.35 2.64 1.52
CA TRP A 62 9.59 3.73 0.90
C TRP A 62 10.34 4.38 -0.26
N GLY A 63 11.59 3.95 -0.55
CA GLY A 63 12.51 4.63 -1.45
C GLY A 63 12.49 4.18 -2.91
N PHE A 64 11.71 3.14 -3.27
CA PHE A 64 11.68 2.61 -4.63
C PHE A 64 11.19 3.66 -5.63
N GLY A 65 12.00 3.96 -6.66
CA GLY A 65 11.69 4.96 -7.69
C GLY A 65 11.68 6.40 -7.20
N ILE A 66 12.13 6.66 -5.99
CA ILE A 66 12.27 8.01 -5.43
C ILE A 66 13.72 8.46 -5.55
N ASP A 67 13.95 9.71 -5.98
CA ASP A 67 15.30 10.28 -6.14
C ASP A 67 16.11 10.20 -4.84
N GLU A 68 17.39 9.87 -4.95
CA GLU A 68 18.33 9.77 -3.83
C GLU A 68 18.41 11.07 -3.01
N LYS A 69 18.25 12.22 -3.64
CA LYS A 69 18.25 13.53 -2.94
C LYS A 69 17.15 13.66 -1.88
N TYR A 70 16.09 12.86 -1.98
CA TYR A 70 15.00 12.78 -1.00
C TYR A 70 15.14 11.60 -0.03
N GLY A 71 16.23 10.84 -0.14
CA GLY A 71 16.47 9.64 0.66
C GLY A 71 15.85 8.38 0.02
N GLY A 72 15.52 8.43 -1.26
CA GLY A 72 15.09 7.30 -2.05
C GLY A 72 16.25 6.42 -2.52
N LEU A 73 15.93 5.32 -3.17
CA LEU A 73 16.92 4.37 -3.73
C LEU A 73 17.31 4.71 -5.17
N GLY A 74 16.66 5.68 -5.81
CA GLY A 74 16.89 6.08 -7.20
C GLY A 74 16.37 5.06 -8.22
N GLU A 75 16.56 3.78 -7.95
CA GLU A 75 16.13 2.69 -8.83
C GLU A 75 14.66 2.30 -8.60
N ASP A 76 13.98 1.98 -9.70
CA ASP A 76 12.62 1.45 -9.69
C ASP A 76 12.63 -0.04 -10.05
N ASP A 77 13.12 -0.87 -9.12
CA ASP A 77 13.14 -2.32 -9.28
C ASP A 77 11.83 -2.95 -8.79
N ASN A 78 11.00 -3.36 -9.74
CA ASN A 78 9.75 -4.04 -9.46
C ASN A 78 9.90 -5.38 -8.71
N PHE A 79 11.05 -6.04 -8.81
CA PHE A 79 11.31 -7.26 -8.02
C PHE A 79 11.55 -6.93 -6.54
N LEU A 80 12.22 -5.83 -6.22
CA LEU A 80 12.36 -5.37 -4.84
C LEU A 80 10.99 -4.99 -4.25
N ARG A 81 10.12 -4.32 -5.03
CA ARG A 81 8.72 -4.05 -4.63
C ARG A 81 7.95 -5.35 -4.37
N ALA A 82 8.09 -6.35 -5.25
CA ALA A 82 7.44 -7.65 -5.07
C ALA A 82 7.96 -8.38 -3.82
N ILE A 83 9.27 -8.38 -3.58
CA ILE A 83 9.89 -8.96 -2.39
C ILE A 83 9.36 -8.28 -1.12
N TYR A 84 9.30 -6.95 -1.10
CA TYR A 84 8.72 -6.21 0.02
C TYR A 84 7.30 -6.67 0.33
N ASN A 85 6.43 -6.67 -0.68
CA ASN A 85 5.03 -7.02 -0.50
C ASN A 85 4.84 -8.49 -0.07
N GLU A 86 5.63 -9.41 -0.62
CA GLU A 86 5.61 -10.82 -0.23
C GLU A 86 6.06 -11.01 1.23
N GLU A 87 7.21 -10.41 1.64
CA GLU A 87 7.75 -10.61 2.99
C GLU A 87 6.87 -9.93 4.06
N PHE A 88 6.33 -8.73 3.80
CA PHE A 88 5.41 -8.09 4.74
C PHE A 88 4.11 -8.87 4.91
N ALA A 89 3.58 -9.45 3.84
CA ALA A 89 2.38 -10.29 3.92
C ALA A 89 2.59 -11.57 4.76
N LYS A 90 3.84 -12.02 4.94
CA LYS A 90 4.18 -13.17 5.79
C LYS A 90 4.09 -12.89 7.29
N CYS A 91 3.74 -11.66 7.71
CA CYS A 91 3.45 -11.39 9.12
C CYS A 91 2.17 -12.08 9.63
N GLY A 92 1.34 -12.61 8.74
CA GLY A 92 0.07 -13.26 9.08
C GLY A 92 -1.10 -12.30 9.33
N ALA A 93 -0.87 -10.99 9.23
CA ALA A 93 -1.90 -9.96 9.44
C ALA A 93 -1.99 -9.03 8.21
N GLY A 94 -3.01 -9.24 7.37
CA GLY A 94 -3.23 -8.44 6.16
C GLY A 94 -3.41 -6.94 6.44
N GLY A 95 -3.93 -6.58 7.60
CA GLY A 95 -4.09 -5.19 8.05
C GLY A 95 -2.76 -4.44 8.17
N VAL A 96 -1.70 -5.08 8.68
CA VAL A 96 -0.36 -4.48 8.75
C VAL A 96 0.18 -4.21 7.35
N GLY A 97 0.08 -5.19 6.45
CA GLY A 97 0.50 -5.03 5.06
C GLY A 97 -0.22 -3.87 4.36
N ALA A 98 -1.53 -3.73 4.57
CA ALA A 98 -2.33 -2.64 4.02
C ALA A 98 -1.95 -1.28 4.61
N ALA A 99 -1.81 -1.18 5.95
CA ALA A 99 -1.43 0.07 6.63
C ALA A 99 -0.05 0.56 6.17
N MET A 100 0.91 -0.36 6.03
CA MET A 100 2.25 -0.03 5.56
C MET A 100 2.29 0.26 4.05
N GLY A 101 1.55 -0.50 3.23
CA GLY A 101 1.55 -0.37 1.76
C GLY A 101 0.82 0.87 1.24
N GLY A 102 -0.17 1.37 1.97
CA GLY A 102 -0.99 2.51 1.52
C GLY A 102 -0.18 3.77 1.15
N ARG A 103 0.95 3.98 1.82
CA ARG A 103 1.88 5.08 1.55
C ARG A 103 2.58 4.95 0.20
N MET A 104 2.97 3.74 -0.19
CA MET A 104 3.67 3.51 -1.46
C MET A 104 2.82 3.91 -2.66
N ILE A 105 1.50 3.74 -2.57
CA ILE A 105 0.56 4.05 -3.64
C ILE A 105 0.50 5.55 -3.94
N SER A 106 0.70 6.40 -2.93
CA SER A 106 0.68 7.86 -3.09
C SER A 106 2.06 8.47 -3.37
N LEU A 107 3.14 7.81 -2.96
CA LEU A 107 4.51 8.29 -3.16
C LEU A 107 4.90 8.41 -4.62
N GLU A 108 4.60 7.40 -5.43
CA GLU A 108 4.95 7.40 -6.85
C GLU A 108 4.31 8.57 -7.62
N PRO A 109 2.98 8.82 -7.56
CA PRO A 109 2.41 9.98 -8.21
C PRO A 109 2.96 11.31 -7.67
N ILE A 110 3.29 11.43 -6.38
CA ILE A 110 3.94 12.64 -5.84
C ILE A 110 5.32 12.84 -6.49
N GLN A 111 6.16 11.79 -6.53
CA GLN A 111 7.48 11.85 -7.16
C GLN A 111 7.38 12.22 -8.65
N ARG A 112 6.45 11.61 -9.38
CA ARG A 112 6.37 11.73 -10.82
C ARG A 112 5.68 13.01 -11.28
N LEU A 113 4.66 13.47 -10.58
CA LEU A 113 3.72 14.46 -11.09
C LEU A 113 3.72 15.79 -10.34
N CYS A 114 4.23 15.87 -9.10
CA CYS A 114 4.32 17.13 -8.38
C CYS A 114 5.45 18.02 -8.89
N SER A 115 5.30 19.31 -8.67
CA SER A 115 6.36 20.29 -8.92
C SER A 115 7.58 20.03 -8.02
N THR A 116 8.75 20.54 -8.41
CA THR A 116 9.99 20.40 -7.62
C THR A 116 9.81 21.02 -6.23
N GLU A 117 9.10 22.12 -6.11
CA GLU A 117 8.84 22.82 -4.85
C GLU A 117 8.06 21.95 -3.87
N ILE A 118 7.02 21.24 -4.35
CA ILE A 118 6.26 20.30 -3.52
C ILE A 118 7.16 19.12 -3.12
N LYS A 119 7.87 18.53 -4.08
CA LYS A 119 8.77 17.38 -3.81
C LYS A 119 9.84 17.72 -2.78
N ASP A 120 10.51 18.87 -2.92
CA ASP A 120 11.55 19.31 -1.99
C ASP A 120 11.00 19.53 -0.56
N ARG A 121 9.74 19.94 -0.45
CA ARG A 121 9.06 20.17 0.83
C ARG A 121 8.63 18.88 1.55
N VAL A 122 8.21 17.83 0.82
CA VAL A 122 7.48 16.72 1.45
C VAL A 122 8.11 15.34 1.30
N LEU A 123 8.82 15.04 0.20
CA LEU A 123 9.23 13.67 -0.11
C LEU A 123 10.17 13.09 0.94
N LYS A 124 11.13 13.86 1.43
CA LYS A 124 12.08 13.39 2.44
C LYS A 124 11.36 12.92 3.72
N ASP A 125 10.37 13.66 4.18
CA ASP A 125 9.63 13.30 5.39
C ASP A 125 8.71 12.09 5.17
N ILE A 126 8.15 11.93 3.96
CA ILE A 126 7.34 10.76 3.64
C ILE A 126 8.22 9.51 3.52
N VAL A 127 9.34 9.57 2.80
CA VAL A 127 10.27 8.44 2.59
C VAL A 127 10.91 7.97 3.89
N THR A 128 11.20 8.89 4.81
CA THR A 128 11.73 8.54 6.15
C THR A 128 10.67 8.08 7.15
N GLY A 129 9.40 8.06 6.76
CA GLY A 129 8.30 7.65 7.64
C GLY A 129 7.89 8.69 8.70
N LYS A 130 8.39 9.92 8.63
CA LYS A 130 8.01 11.00 9.56
C LYS A 130 6.61 11.52 9.28
N LYS A 131 6.23 11.60 8.00
CA LYS A 131 4.94 12.07 7.52
C LYS A 131 4.20 10.98 6.74
N GLY A 132 2.87 11.03 6.76
CA GLY A 132 2.01 10.11 6.02
C GLY A 132 1.49 10.70 4.73
N SER A 133 1.23 9.82 3.74
CA SER A 133 0.51 10.19 2.53
C SER A 133 -0.46 9.10 2.11
N SER A 134 -1.58 9.50 1.50
CA SER A 134 -2.65 8.60 1.04
C SER A 134 -3.18 8.97 -0.33
N LEU A 135 -3.78 7.99 -1.02
CA LEU A 135 -4.41 8.17 -2.33
C LEU A 135 -5.93 8.21 -2.20
N GLY A 136 -6.56 9.35 -2.54
CA GLY A 136 -8.00 9.58 -2.47
C GLY A 136 -8.66 9.53 -3.85
N ILE A 137 -9.08 8.35 -4.30
CA ILE A 137 -9.75 8.14 -5.61
C ILE A 137 -11.18 7.65 -5.43
N THR A 138 -11.39 6.58 -4.68
CA THR A 138 -12.70 5.93 -4.49
C THR A 138 -13.71 6.87 -3.83
N GLU A 139 -14.95 6.87 -4.32
CA GLU A 139 -16.07 7.66 -3.78
C GLU A 139 -17.17 6.75 -3.27
N PRO A 140 -18.10 7.25 -2.43
CA PRO A 140 -19.27 6.47 -2.00
C PRO A 140 -20.11 5.92 -3.15
N GLY A 141 -20.11 6.59 -4.30
CA GLY A 141 -20.85 6.21 -5.50
C GLY A 141 -20.14 5.19 -6.40
N GLY A 142 -18.85 4.92 -6.19
CA GLY A 142 -18.11 3.98 -7.04
C GLY A 142 -16.60 3.96 -6.82
N GLY A 143 -16.00 2.76 -6.96
CA GLY A 143 -14.56 2.55 -6.91
C GLY A 143 -14.01 2.04 -8.24
N SER A 144 -14.64 1.02 -8.85
CA SER A 144 -14.22 0.48 -10.16
C SER A 144 -14.47 1.46 -11.29
N ASP A 145 -15.57 2.21 -11.22
CA ASP A 145 -15.95 3.19 -12.22
C ASP A 145 -15.40 4.59 -11.89
N VAL A 146 -14.07 4.71 -11.92
CA VAL A 146 -13.35 5.96 -11.65
C VAL A 146 -13.77 7.08 -12.60
N ALA A 147 -14.17 6.74 -13.82
CA ALA A 147 -14.60 7.71 -14.83
C ALA A 147 -15.84 8.52 -14.43
N ASN A 148 -16.68 7.97 -13.54
CA ASN A 148 -17.88 8.61 -13.02
C ASN A 148 -17.69 9.38 -11.69
N MET A 149 -16.44 9.67 -11.35
CA MET A 149 -16.08 10.49 -10.20
C MET A 149 -16.90 11.78 -10.12
N LYS A 150 -17.40 12.08 -8.91
CA LYS A 150 -18.28 13.24 -8.64
C LYS A 150 -17.58 14.37 -7.89
N THR A 151 -16.51 14.10 -7.15
CA THR A 151 -15.68 15.16 -6.54
C THR A 151 -15.21 16.11 -7.62
N THR A 152 -15.42 17.40 -7.43
CA THR A 152 -15.09 18.46 -8.40
C THR A 152 -13.95 19.33 -7.91
N ALA A 153 -13.17 19.89 -8.84
CA ALA A 153 -12.18 20.93 -8.59
C ALA A 153 -12.43 22.07 -9.59
N LYS A 154 -12.96 23.18 -9.12
CA LYS A 154 -13.25 24.34 -9.96
C LYS A 154 -12.16 25.38 -9.83
N ARG A 155 -11.64 25.88 -10.95
CA ARG A 155 -10.64 26.95 -10.97
C ARG A 155 -11.24 28.25 -10.46
N ASP A 156 -10.53 28.90 -9.53
CA ASP A 156 -10.86 30.19 -8.97
C ASP A 156 -9.56 31.04 -8.89
N GLY A 157 -9.30 31.79 -9.95
CA GLY A 157 -8.06 32.53 -10.12
C GLY A 157 -6.81 31.63 -10.08
N ASN A 158 -5.93 31.88 -9.13
CA ASN A 158 -4.70 31.10 -8.91
C ASN A 158 -4.88 29.91 -7.94
N HIS A 159 -6.13 29.43 -7.79
CA HIS A 159 -6.49 28.31 -6.93
C HIS A 159 -7.47 27.39 -7.65
N PHE A 160 -7.63 26.19 -7.08
CA PHE A 160 -8.78 25.32 -7.30
C PHE A 160 -9.58 25.17 -6.00
N VAL A 161 -10.89 25.11 -6.13
CA VAL A 161 -11.83 24.83 -5.03
C VAL A 161 -12.36 23.42 -5.19
N ILE A 162 -12.00 22.53 -4.25
CA ILE A 162 -12.37 21.13 -4.28
C ILE A 162 -13.61 20.92 -3.42
N ASN A 163 -14.62 20.22 -3.99
CA ASN A 163 -15.84 19.83 -3.32
C ASN A 163 -16.19 18.37 -3.61
N GLY A 164 -16.56 17.61 -2.56
CA GLY A 164 -16.94 16.22 -2.69
C GLY A 164 -16.51 15.36 -1.51
N SER A 165 -16.41 14.04 -1.75
CA SER A 165 -15.98 13.10 -0.72
C SER A 165 -15.24 11.91 -1.32
N LYS A 166 -14.33 11.29 -0.55
CA LYS A 166 -13.64 10.06 -0.88
C LYS A 166 -13.86 9.06 0.25
N THR A 167 -13.95 7.77 -0.05
CA THR A 167 -14.18 6.74 0.97
C THR A 167 -13.22 5.57 0.82
N PHE A 168 -13.07 4.77 1.85
CA PHE A 168 -12.12 3.64 1.93
C PHE A 168 -10.66 4.07 1.74
N ILE A 169 -10.31 5.27 2.21
CA ILE A 169 -8.95 5.79 2.04
C ILE A 169 -8.05 5.25 3.13
N THR A 170 -7.15 4.36 2.76
CA THR A 170 -6.21 3.69 3.67
C THR A 170 -5.16 4.68 4.17
N GLY A 171 -4.84 4.63 5.48
CA GLY A 171 -3.89 5.53 6.14
C GLY A 171 -4.41 6.95 6.32
N ALA A 172 -5.68 7.22 5.98
CA ALA A 172 -6.19 8.59 5.92
C ALA A 172 -6.26 9.29 7.29
N MET A 173 -6.44 8.55 8.38
CA MET A 173 -6.49 9.15 9.72
C MET A 173 -5.12 9.66 10.18
N THR A 174 -4.05 9.09 9.65
CA THR A 174 -2.66 9.38 10.04
C THR A 174 -1.85 10.11 8.97
N SER A 175 -2.41 10.30 7.77
CA SER A 175 -1.71 11.00 6.68
C SER A 175 -1.77 12.52 6.83
N ASP A 176 -0.65 13.16 6.48
CA ASP A 176 -0.50 14.61 6.38
C ASP A 176 -0.82 15.12 4.97
N TYR A 177 -0.67 14.25 3.95
CA TYR A 177 -0.78 14.60 2.54
C TYR A 177 -1.67 13.63 1.79
N PHE A 178 -2.40 14.15 0.81
CA PHE A 178 -3.33 13.36 0.00
C PHE A 178 -3.12 13.64 -1.48
N VAL A 179 -3.07 12.56 -2.29
CA VAL A 179 -3.24 12.65 -3.74
C VAL A 179 -4.72 12.44 -4.03
N VAL A 180 -5.40 13.47 -4.49
CA VAL A 180 -6.86 13.48 -4.65
C VAL A 180 -7.23 13.60 -6.12
N GLY A 181 -8.01 12.64 -6.62
CA GLY A 181 -8.64 12.75 -7.93
C GLY A 181 -9.89 13.62 -7.86
N ALA A 182 -10.02 14.58 -8.77
CA ALA A 182 -11.21 15.43 -8.85
C ALA A 182 -11.50 15.82 -10.30
N ARG A 183 -12.76 16.16 -10.59
CA ARG A 183 -13.23 16.55 -11.91
C ARG A 183 -12.98 18.03 -12.13
N THR A 184 -12.18 18.33 -13.14
CA THR A 184 -11.88 19.69 -13.62
C THR A 184 -12.65 20.02 -14.92
N GLY A 185 -12.84 19.01 -15.77
CA GLY A 185 -13.49 19.13 -17.07
C GLY A 185 -14.86 18.45 -17.15
N GLY A 186 -15.22 18.07 -18.37
CA GLY A 186 -16.49 17.42 -18.67
C GLY A 186 -16.62 16.00 -18.11
N GLU A 187 -17.66 15.30 -18.52
CA GLU A 187 -17.93 13.92 -18.10
C GLU A 187 -16.93 12.91 -18.69
N GLY A 188 -16.83 11.74 -18.04
CA GLY A 188 -16.02 10.62 -18.49
C GLY A 188 -14.54 10.76 -18.15
N LEU A 189 -13.68 10.06 -18.92
CA LEU A 189 -12.26 9.86 -18.62
C LEU A 189 -11.43 11.13 -18.73
N LYS A 190 -11.82 12.06 -19.61
CA LYS A 190 -11.04 13.25 -19.98
C LYS A 190 -11.24 14.45 -19.06
N GLY A 191 -12.06 14.35 -18.05
CA GLY A 191 -12.36 15.49 -17.18
C GLY A 191 -11.79 15.32 -15.77
N ILE A 192 -10.82 14.47 -15.54
CA ILE A 192 -10.25 14.18 -14.23
C ILE A 192 -8.83 14.71 -14.14
N SER A 193 -8.50 15.40 -13.04
CA SER A 193 -7.16 15.84 -12.66
C SER A 193 -6.79 15.33 -11.28
N LEU A 194 -5.49 15.31 -10.98
CA LEU A 194 -4.97 14.96 -9.67
C LEU A 194 -4.50 16.21 -8.92
N PHE A 195 -4.71 16.23 -7.62
CA PHE A 195 -4.34 17.32 -6.74
C PHE A 195 -3.57 16.83 -5.53
N PHE A 196 -2.51 17.54 -5.19
CA PHE A 196 -1.82 17.39 -3.91
C PHE A 196 -2.54 18.26 -2.87
N VAL A 197 -3.05 17.62 -1.80
CA VAL A 197 -3.84 18.28 -0.76
C VAL A 197 -3.20 18.02 0.59
N GLU A 198 -2.91 19.09 1.34
CA GLU A 198 -2.45 19.00 2.73
C GLU A 198 -3.66 18.80 3.67
N ALA A 199 -3.46 18.03 4.75
CA ALA A 199 -4.53 17.66 5.70
C ALA A 199 -5.05 18.83 6.57
N ASP A 200 -4.28 19.89 6.68
CA ASP A 200 -4.56 21.08 7.50
C ASP A 200 -5.29 22.20 6.75
N ARG A 201 -5.75 21.93 5.53
CA ARG A 201 -6.51 22.92 4.74
C ARG A 201 -7.90 23.13 5.31
N ASP A 202 -8.32 24.39 5.35
CA ASP A 202 -9.70 24.76 5.71
C ASP A 202 -10.70 24.03 4.81
N GLY A 203 -11.80 23.53 5.41
CA GLY A 203 -12.83 22.78 4.72
C GLY A 203 -12.51 21.29 4.47
N PHE A 204 -11.29 20.83 4.78
CA PHE A 204 -10.96 19.41 4.76
C PHE A 204 -11.31 18.74 6.10
N SER A 205 -11.99 17.61 6.03
CA SER A 205 -12.25 16.80 7.22
C SER A 205 -12.22 15.30 6.88
N ARG A 206 -12.06 14.47 7.91
CA ARG A 206 -11.99 13.01 7.78
C ARG A 206 -12.70 12.33 8.92
N VAL A 207 -13.36 11.21 8.61
CA VAL A 207 -14.10 10.40 9.58
C VAL A 207 -13.65 8.96 9.43
N PRO A 208 -13.23 8.28 10.51
CA PRO A 208 -12.79 6.89 10.45
C PRO A 208 -13.91 5.98 9.97
N LEU A 209 -13.56 4.92 9.25
CA LEU A 209 -14.44 3.81 8.91
C LEU A 209 -14.28 2.73 9.98
N ASP A 210 -15.19 2.75 10.95
CA ASP A 210 -15.25 1.77 12.02
C ASP A 210 -15.91 0.46 11.58
N LYS A 211 -15.77 -0.59 12.38
CA LYS A 211 -16.49 -1.87 12.23
C LYS A 211 -16.23 -2.58 10.89
N LYS A 212 -15.01 -2.52 10.41
CA LYS A 212 -14.60 -3.34 9.27
C LYS A 212 -14.68 -4.83 9.61
N MET A 213 -14.92 -5.68 8.62
CA MET A 213 -14.96 -7.13 8.78
C MET A 213 -13.61 -7.74 9.18
N GLY A 214 -12.48 -7.07 8.81
CA GLY A 214 -11.12 -7.47 9.12
C GLY A 214 -10.13 -6.33 8.85
N TRP A 215 -8.83 -6.62 9.02
CA TRP A 215 -7.75 -5.65 8.87
C TRP A 215 -7.93 -4.43 9.79
N TRP A 216 -8.25 -4.69 11.03
CA TRP A 216 -8.64 -3.63 11.97
C TRP A 216 -7.51 -2.65 12.22
N CYS A 217 -6.26 -3.12 12.26
CA CYS A 217 -5.09 -2.27 12.47
C CYS A 217 -4.72 -1.34 11.28
N SER A 218 -5.35 -1.54 10.10
CA SER A 218 -5.21 -0.62 8.98
C SER A 218 -6.31 0.43 9.05
N ASP A 219 -5.98 1.66 9.46
CA ASP A 219 -6.95 2.74 9.46
C ASP A 219 -7.45 3.04 8.05
N GLN A 220 -8.74 3.32 7.96
CA GLN A 220 -9.40 3.81 6.75
C GLN A 220 -10.36 4.92 7.12
N ALA A 221 -10.52 5.89 6.25
CA ALA A 221 -11.45 6.99 6.47
C ALA A 221 -12.25 7.36 5.22
N THR A 222 -13.34 8.07 5.47
CA THR A 222 -14.00 8.93 4.48
C THR A 222 -13.44 10.34 4.62
N LEU A 223 -13.05 10.93 3.50
CA LEU A 223 -12.59 12.31 3.38
C LEU A 223 -13.73 13.17 2.88
N TYR A 224 -13.87 14.37 3.43
CA TYR A 224 -14.83 15.37 2.99
C TYR A 224 -14.10 16.64 2.59
N PHE A 225 -14.52 17.22 1.48
CA PHE A 225 -14.01 18.46 0.91
C PHE A 225 -15.19 19.44 0.79
N ASP A 226 -15.17 20.47 1.63
CA ASP A 226 -16.16 21.54 1.60
C ASP A 226 -15.44 22.87 1.28
N ASN A 227 -15.46 23.25 0.00
CA ASN A 227 -14.77 24.42 -0.51
C ASN A 227 -13.26 24.46 -0.18
N VAL A 228 -12.60 23.30 -0.20
CA VAL A 228 -11.17 23.20 0.06
C VAL A 228 -10.38 23.92 -1.02
N ARG A 229 -9.69 24.99 -0.65
CA ARG A 229 -8.86 25.80 -1.57
C ARG A 229 -7.45 25.24 -1.63
N VAL A 230 -7.00 24.90 -2.82
CA VAL A 230 -5.61 24.50 -3.09
C VAL A 230 -4.99 25.44 -4.13
N PRO A 231 -3.71 25.82 -4.00
CA PRO A 231 -3.02 26.58 -5.04
C PRO A 231 -3.05 25.85 -6.37
N ALA A 232 -3.05 26.58 -7.49
CA ALA A 232 -3.07 25.97 -8.82
C ALA A 232 -1.83 25.10 -9.09
N GLU A 233 -0.71 25.39 -8.45
CA GLU A 233 0.54 24.62 -8.47
C GLU A 233 0.45 23.26 -7.77
N ASN A 234 -0.58 23.04 -6.93
CA ASN A 234 -0.88 21.76 -6.31
C ASN A 234 -1.58 20.78 -7.29
N MET A 235 -1.96 21.22 -8.48
CA MET A 235 -2.40 20.31 -9.53
C MET A 235 -1.20 19.46 -9.99
N MET A 236 -1.37 18.15 -9.98
CA MET A 236 -0.32 17.19 -10.29
C MET A 236 -0.38 16.81 -11.77
N GLY A 237 0.75 16.96 -12.46
CA GLY A 237 0.83 16.69 -13.89
C GLY A 237 0.00 17.67 -14.75
N GLU A 238 -0.72 17.15 -15.73
CA GLU A 238 -1.53 17.94 -16.68
C GLU A 238 -3.01 17.91 -16.32
N GLU A 239 -3.71 19.05 -16.53
CA GLU A 239 -5.15 19.16 -16.35
C GLU A 239 -5.87 18.17 -17.28
N ASP A 240 -6.92 17.51 -16.76
CA ASP A 240 -7.75 16.53 -17.46
C ASP A 240 -7.04 15.21 -17.88
N LYS A 241 -5.80 14.97 -17.44
CA LYS A 241 -5.04 13.73 -17.68
C LYS A 241 -5.01 12.77 -16.49
N GLY A 242 -5.63 13.12 -15.38
CA GLY A 242 -5.58 12.38 -14.12
C GLY A 242 -6.02 10.91 -14.25
N PHE A 243 -6.99 10.59 -15.11
CA PHE A 243 -7.42 9.20 -15.28
C PHE A 243 -6.29 8.29 -15.79
N ILE A 244 -5.53 8.72 -16.80
CA ILE A 244 -4.41 7.94 -17.34
C ILE A 244 -3.32 7.78 -16.26
N GLN A 245 -3.02 8.87 -15.54
CA GLN A 245 -2.02 8.89 -14.47
C GLN A 245 -2.38 7.93 -13.32
N ILE A 246 -3.68 7.85 -12.95
CA ILE A 246 -4.19 6.87 -11.97
C ILE A 246 -4.00 5.44 -12.48
N MET A 247 -4.34 5.17 -13.74
CA MET A 247 -4.24 3.83 -14.31
C MET A 247 -2.79 3.33 -14.39
N GLU A 248 -1.85 4.20 -14.72
CA GLU A 248 -0.41 3.91 -14.70
C GLU A 248 0.05 3.53 -13.29
N ASN A 249 -0.33 4.30 -12.27
CA ASN A 249 -0.03 4.01 -10.87
C ASN A 249 -0.60 2.64 -10.44
N PHE A 250 -1.82 2.32 -10.82
CA PHE A 250 -2.48 1.05 -10.49
C PHE A 250 -1.83 -0.19 -11.13
N ASN A 251 -1.03 -0.06 -12.17
CA ASN A 251 -0.33 -1.20 -12.75
C ASN A 251 0.69 -1.79 -11.77
N ILE A 252 1.47 -0.93 -11.11
CA ILE A 252 2.44 -1.36 -10.08
C ILE A 252 1.70 -1.93 -8.87
N GLU A 253 0.62 -1.27 -8.44
CA GLU A 253 -0.19 -1.72 -7.32
C GLU A 253 -0.76 -3.14 -7.54
N ARG A 254 -1.27 -3.44 -8.72
CA ARG A 254 -1.77 -4.79 -9.05
C ARG A 254 -0.68 -5.85 -8.91
N MET A 255 0.53 -5.56 -9.35
CA MET A 255 1.68 -6.47 -9.17
C MET A 255 2.00 -6.66 -7.68
N CYS A 256 2.01 -5.59 -6.90
CA CYS A 256 2.24 -5.64 -5.45
C CYS A 256 1.18 -6.49 -4.74
N MET A 257 -0.10 -6.37 -5.13
CA MET A 257 -1.19 -7.19 -4.60
C MET A 257 -1.01 -8.68 -4.91
N CYS A 258 -0.53 -9.04 -6.11
CA CYS A 258 -0.19 -10.42 -6.44
C CYS A 258 0.91 -10.97 -5.53
N ALA A 259 1.96 -10.19 -5.29
CA ALA A 259 3.07 -10.58 -4.42
C ALA A 259 2.60 -10.73 -2.95
N SER A 260 1.76 -9.82 -2.45
CA SER A 260 1.16 -9.93 -1.12
C SER A 260 0.31 -11.20 -0.98
N SER A 261 -0.51 -11.51 -1.98
CA SER A 261 -1.34 -12.72 -2.00
C SER A 261 -0.48 -13.98 -1.95
N LEU A 262 0.64 -14.02 -2.67
CA LEU A 262 1.59 -15.12 -2.62
C LEU A 262 2.19 -15.29 -1.22
N GLY A 263 2.56 -14.19 -0.54
CA GLY A 263 3.05 -14.20 0.84
C GLY A 263 2.02 -14.79 1.81
N MET A 264 0.76 -14.35 1.72
CA MET A 264 -0.33 -14.88 2.56
C MET A 264 -0.59 -16.37 2.30
N MET A 265 -0.62 -16.81 1.03
CA MET A 265 -0.78 -18.23 0.70
C MET A 265 0.33 -19.10 1.30
N LYS A 266 1.59 -18.60 1.32
CA LYS A 266 2.70 -19.32 1.94
C LYS A 266 2.49 -19.51 3.44
N VAL A 267 2.06 -18.48 4.17
CA VAL A 267 1.74 -18.57 5.60
C VAL A 267 0.61 -19.58 5.85
N CYS A 268 -0.49 -19.49 5.13
CA CYS A 268 -1.60 -20.41 5.26
C CYS A 268 -1.17 -21.87 5.04
N LEU A 269 -0.32 -22.10 4.04
CA LEU A 269 0.19 -23.44 3.74
C LEU A 269 1.11 -23.96 4.85
N GLU A 270 2.06 -23.14 5.32
CA GLU A 270 3.00 -23.48 6.38
C GLU A 270 2.26 -23.83 7.68
N GLU A 271 1.34 -22.97 8.12
CA GLU A 271 0.53 -23.20 9.33
C GLU A 271 -0.36 -24.43 9.20
N SER A 272 -0.97 -24.66 8.04
CA SER A 272 -1.78 -25.85 7.78
C SER A 272 -0.96 -27.14 7.86
N ILE A 273 0.28 -27.12 7.35
CA ILE A 273 1.19 -28.29 7.44
C ILE A 273 1.59 -28.54 8.89
N GLU A 274 1.95 -27.49 9.65
CA GLU A 274 2.32 -27.65 11.05
C GLU A 274 1.13 -28.15 11.89
N TRP A 275 -0.06 -27.63 11.64
CA TRP A 275 -1.28 -28.17 12.27
C TRP A 275 -1.50 -29.65 11.93
N ALA A 276 -1.34 -30.03 10.67
CA ALA A 276 -1.53 -31.43 10.24
C ALA A 276 -0.48 -32.39 10.84
N LYS A 277 0.70 -31.91 11.22
CA LYS A 277 1.73 -32.69 11.92
C LYS A 277 1.40 -32.90 13.39
N THR A 278 0.72 -31.94 14.01
CA THR A 278 0.47 -31.93 15.47
C THR A 278 -0.91 -32.43 15.84
N ARG A 279 -1.94 -32.17 15.02
CA ARG A 279 -3.31 -32.61 15.28
C ARG A 279 -3.47 -34.11 15.00
N GLU A 280 -3.92 -34.85 16.01
CA GLU A 280 -4.17 -36.28 15.89
C GLU A 280 -5.66 -36.58 15.75
N THR A 281 -5.99 -37.55 14.90
CA THR A 281 -7.32 -38.16 14.74
C THR A 281 -7.16 -39.65 14.44
N PHE A 282 -8.03 -40.46 14.97
CA PHE A 282 -7.96 -41.93 14.83
C PHE A 282 -6.60 -42.51 15.21
N GLY A 283 -5.96 -41.97 16.27
CA GLY A 283 -4.69 -42.44 16.82
C GLY A 283 -3.44 -42.13 16.01
N LYS A 284 -3.49 -41.18 15.06
CA LYS A 284 -2.34 -40.73 14.29
C LYS A 284 -2.46 -39.28 13.84
N PRO A 285 -1.34 -38.57 13.59
CA PRO A 285 -1.34 -37.22 13.05
C PRO A 285 -2.10 -37.10 11.72
N LEU A 286 -2.77 -35.95 11.50
CA LEU A 286 -3.56 -35.71 10.29
C LEU A 286 -2.74 -35.92 9.01
N ILE A 287 -1.46 -35.53 9.00
CA ILE A 287 -0.57 -35.66 7.84
C ILE A 287 -0.36 -37.12 7.40
N GLN A 288 -0.66 -38.09 8.26
CA GLN A 288 -0.58 -39.53 7.93
C GLN A 288 -1.84 -40.08 7.27
N HIS A 289 -2.92 -39.29 7.17
CA HIS A 289 -4.10 -39.65 6.41
C HIS A 289 -3.88 -39.29 4.93
N GLN A 290 -4.02 -40.28 4.04
CA GLN A 290 -3.64 -40.14 2.61
C GLN A 290 -4.20 -38.92 1.90
N VAL A 291 -5.41 -38.49 2.23
CA VAL A 291 -6.05 -37.30 1.60
C VAL A 291 -5.27 -36.01 1.85
N ILE A 292 -4.60 -35.89 3.02
CA ILE A 292 -3.89 -34.67 3.40
C ILE A 292 -2.63 -34.45 2.56
N PRO A 293 -1.67 -35.41 2.44
CA PRO A 293 -0.51 -35.27 1.55
C PRO A 293 -0.89 -35.05 0.08
N VAL A 294 -1.97 -35.67 -0.41
CA VAL A 294 -2.46 -35.46 -1.77
C VAL A 294 -2.87 -33.99 -1.97
N SER A 295 -3.64 -33.42 -1.05
CA SER A 295 -4.06 -32.01 -1.11
C SER A 295 -2.86 -31.06 -1.15
N TYR A 296 -1.86 -31.27 -0.29
CA TYR A 296 -0.65 -30.41 -0.28
C TYR A 296 0.19 -30.56 -1.54
N THR A 297 0.25 -31.73 -2.15
CA THR A 297 0.97 -31.93 -3.42
C THR A 297 0.38 -31.10 -4.56
N HIS A 298 -0.91 -30.81 -4.53
CA HIS A 298 -1.58 -30.00 -5.54
C HIS A 298 -1.55 -28.48 -5.25
N LEU A 299 -1.22 -28.09 -4.00
CA LEU A 299 -1.10 -26.68 -3.60
C LEU A 299 0.32 -26.11 -3.77
N THR A 300 1.29 -26.97 -3.99
CA THR A 300 2.71 -26.61 -4.19
C THR A 300 3.12 -26.79 -5.65
#